data_ba86f138f92746d5f142bdf7971dcd41
#
_entry.id   ba86f138f92746d5f142bdf7971dcd41
#
_cell.length_a   1.000
_cell.length_b   1.000
_cell.length_c   1.000
_cell.angle_alpha   90.00
_cell.angle_beta   90.00
_cell.angle_gamma   90.00
#
_symmetry.space_group_name_H-M   'P 1'
#
loop_
_entity.id
_entity.type
_entity.pdbx_description
1 polymer ?
#
loop_
_entity_poly.entity_id
_entity_poly.type
_entity_poly.pdbx_seq_one_letter_code
_entity_poly.pdbx_strand_id
1 'polypeptide(L)'
;MKSFARCLTVALATVVAAGALVAHAQTALDDILKAKEIKIAIPTDFPPYGFVGTDLKPQGLDIDMANYIGGKLGVKVELVVVTSANRIPYLQTKKADLVISTLGKNPEREKVIDFTAAYSPFFQAVFGPKNVSVKGAADLAGKSISVTRGAIEDMELTKIAPAGADIKRFEDNNATVSAFVSGQVQAIATGASVA
;
A
#
# COMPACT_ATOMS: atom_id res chain seq x y z
N MET A 1 -27.41 15.73 -53.03
CA MET A 1 -27.54 14.42 -52.41
C MET A 1 -26.24 13.82 -51.85
N LYS A 2 -25.02 14.25 -52.24
CA LYS A 2 -23.77 13.67 -51.73
C LYS A 2 -23.28 14.24 -50.38
N SER A 3 -23.78 15.40 -49.94
CA SER A 3 -23.41 16.00 -48.65
C SER A 3 -24.16 15.46 -47.45
N PHE A 4 -25.39 14.97 -47.59
CA PHE A 4 -26.18 14.42 -46.53
C PHE A 4 -25.68 13.05 -46.05
N ALA A 5 -25.10 12.24 -46.92
CA ALA A 5 -24.56 10.93 -46.58
C ALA A 5 -23.25 11.02 -45.77
N ARG A 6 -22.45 12.11 -45.94
CA ARG A 6 -21.23 12.29 -45.16
C ARG A 6 -21.45 12.75 -43.75
N CYS A 7 -22.49 13.51 -43.47
CA CYS A 7 -22.84 13.92 -42.09
C CYS A 7 -23.41 12.76 -41.26
N LEU A 8 -24.10 11.83 -41.88
CA LEU A 8 -24.72 10.68 -41.18
C LEU A 8 -23.65 9.65 -40.77
N THR A 9 -22.60 9.45 -41.56
CA THR A 9 -21.52 8.52 -41.26
C THR A 9 -20.59 9.03 -40.15
N VAL A 10 -20.39 10.36 -40.05
CA VAL A 10 -19.58 10.96 -38.98
C VAL A 10 -20.31 10.93 -37.63
N ALA A 11 -21.65 11.16 -37.64
CA ALA A 11 -22.46 11.09 -36.42
C ALA A 11 -22.57 9.66 -35.85
N LEU A 12 -22.58 8.63 -36.71
CA LEU A 12 -22.63 7.23 -36.27
C LEU A 12 -21.29 6.76 -35.70
N ALA A 13 -20.14 7.25 -36.21
CA ALA A 13 -18.82 6.92 -35.71
C ALA A 13 -18.52 7.55 -34.33
N THR A 14 -19.07 8.73 -34.03
CA THR A 14 -18.90 9.39 -32.72
C THR A 14 -19.72 8.73 -31.61
N VAL A 15 -20.89 8.14 -31.92
CA VAL A 15 -21.70 7.42 -30.93
C VAL A 15 -21.06 6.07 -30.53
N VAL A 16 -20.37 5.39 -31.48
CA VAL A 16 -19.68 4.12 -31.18
C VAL A 16 -18.41 4.36 -30.36
N ALA A 17 -17.69 5.48 -30.55
CA ALA A 17 -16.51 5.81 -29.76
C ALA A 17 -16.81 6.20 -28.30
N ALA A 18 -17.97 6.83 -28.03
CA ALA A 18 -18.39 7.19 -26.67
C ALA A 18 -18.87 5.98 -25.84
N GLY A 19 -19.35 4.92 -26.49
CA GLY A 19 -19.77 3.68 -25.79
C GLY A 19 -18.60 2.80 -25.32
N ALA A 20 -17.42 2.91 -25.93
CA ALA A 20 -16.26 2.10 -25.60
C ALA A 20 -15.52 2.55 -24.31
N LEU A 21 -15.74 3.79 -23.85
CA LEU A 21 -15.06 4.35 -22.67
C LEU A 21 -15.74 3.99 -21.34
N VAL A 22 -16.99 3.53 -21.36
CA VAL A 22 -17.72 3.15 -20.15
C VAL A 22 -17.49 1.67 -19.76
N ALA A 23 -17.01 0.85 -20.68
CA ALA A 23 -16.85 -0.60 -20.48
C ALA A 23 -15.63 -0.99 -19.61
N HIS A 24 -14.65 -0.11 -19.37
CA HIS A 24 -13.42 -0.48 -18.68
C HIS A 24 -13.48 -0.40 -17.14
N ALA A 25 -14.40 0.37 -16.58
CA ALA A 25 -14.51 0.49 -15.11
C ALA A 25 -15.29 -0.65 -14.45
N GLN A 26 -16.11 -1.38 -15.23
CA GLN A 26 -16.99 -2.43 -14.72
C GLN A 26 -16.37 -3.84 -14.81
N THR A 27 -15.25 -3.99 -15.49
CA THR A 27 -14.66 -5.30 -15.84
C THR A 27 -13.90 -5.98 -14.71
N ALA A 28 -13.26 -5.26 -13.80
CA ALA A 28 -12.43 -5.88 -12.75
C ALA A 28 -13.29 -6.64 -11.72
N LEU A 29 -14.37 -6.04 -11.23
CA LEU A 29 -15.28 -6.71 -10.30
C LEU A 29 -16.01 -7.88 -10.96
N ASP A 30 -16.48 -7.72 -12.20
CA ASP A 30 -17.12 -8.78 -12.95
C ASP A 30 -16.18 -9.96 -13.18
N ASP A 31 -14.92 -9.70 -13.49
CA ASP A 31 -13.88 -10.72 -13.65
C ASP A 31 -13.64 -11.49 -12.34
N ILE A 32 -13.55 -10.81 -11.21
CA ILE A 32 -13.42 -11.40 -9.87
C ILE A 32 -14.63 -12.29 -9.55
N LEU A 33 -15.85 -11.77 -9.76
CA LEU A 33 -17.09 -12.51 -9.48
C LEU A 33 -17.24 -13.73 -10.40
N LYS A 34 -16.83 -13.63 -11.65
CA LYS A 34 -16.83 -14.73 -12.63
C LYS A 34 -15.78 -15.78 -12.30
N ALA A 35 -14.56 -15.35 -11.91
CA ALA A 35 -13.49 -16.24 -11.50
C ALA A 35 -13.76 -16.92 -10.14
N LYS A 36 -14.68 -16.38 -9.34
CA LYS A 36 -14.94 -16.80 -7.96
C LYS A 36 -13.70 -16.69 -7.05
N GLU A 37 -12.77 -15.80 -7.40
CA GLU A 37 -11.53 -15.59 -6.68
C GLU A 37 -11.11 -14.12 -6.76
N ILE A 38 -10.58 -13.59 -5.65
CA ILE A 38 -9.96 -12.27 -5.56
C ILE A 38 -8.53 -12.40 -4.99
N LYS A 39 -7.57 -11.75 -5.63
CA LYS A 39 -6.18 -11.67 -5.17
C LYS A 39 -5.98 -10.42 -4.33
N ILE A 40 -5.66 -10.60 -3.05
CA ILE A 40 -5.50 -9.48 -2.12
C ILE A 40 -4.06 -9.45 -1.62
N ALA A 41 -3.37 -8.33 -1.89
CA ALA A 41 -2.02 -8.08 -1.39
C ALA A 41 -2.05 -7.72 0.09
N ILE A 42 -1.30 -8.46 0.92
CA ILE A 42 -1.25 -8.34 2.39
C ILE A 42 0.20 -8.31 2.90
N PRO A 43 0.48 -7.68 4.05
CA PRO A 43 1.78 -7.79 4.72
C PRO A 43 1.85 -9.08 5.54
N THR A 44 3.05 -9.57 5.82
CA THR A 44 3.28 -10.70 6.74
C THR A 44 4.39 -10.41 7.75
N ASP A 45 4.84 -9.18 7.84
CA ASP A 45 5.95 -8.73 8.65
C ASP A 45 5.63 -7.45 9.45
N PHE A 46 4.33 -7.14 9.63
CA PHE A 46 3.88 -5.90 10.25
C PHE A 46 2.74 -6.12 11.28
N PRO A 47 3.04 -6.73 12.44
CA PRO A 47 2.05 -6.93 13.50
C PRO A 47 1.58 -5.58 14.07
N PRO A 48 0.30 -5.46 14.48
CA PRO A 48 -0.75 -6.46 14.48
C PRO A 48 -1.56 -6.52 13.16
N TYR A 49 -1.13 -5.80 12.13
CA TYR A 49 -1.88 -5.67 10.86
C TYR A 49 -1.77 -6.94 10.01
N GLY A 50 -0.54 -7.42 9.76
CA GLY A 50 -0.31 -8.68 9.08
C GLY A 50 1.03 -9.29 9.48
N PHE A 51 1.00 -10.53 9.93
CA PHE A 51 2.17 -11.29 10.40
C PHE A 51 1.94 -12.79 10.23
N VAL A 52 3.00 -13.58 10.37
CA VAL A 52 2.90 -15.04 10.35
C VAL A 52 2.75 -15.53 11.77
N GLY A 53 1.67 -16.28 12.03
CA GLY A 53 1.41 -16.88 13.32
C GLY A 53 2.28 -18.11 13.59
N THR A 54 2.13 -18.69 14.79
CA THR A 54 2.86 -19.92 15.20
C THR A 54 2.45 -21.15 14.39
N ASP A 55 1.29 -21.11 13.75
CA ASP A 55 0.79 -22.11 12.82
C ASP A 55 1.28 -21.90 11.38
N LEU A 56 2.21 -20.98 11.17
CA LEU A 56 2.80 -20.57 9.88
C LEU A 56 1.78 -19.97 8.91
N LYS A 57 0.62 -19.51 9.39
CA LYS A 57 -0.37 -18.86 8.54
C LYS A 57 -0.37 -17.35 8.74
N PRO A 58 -0.70 -16.57 7.69
CA PRO A 58 -0.94 -15.14 7.81
C PRO A 58 -2.09 -14.85 8.79
N GLN A 59 -1.88 -13.88 9.68
CA GLN A 59 -2.82 -13.42 10.70
C GLN A 59 -2.76 -11.91 10.83
N GLY A 60 -3.79 -11.31 11.41
CA GLY A 60 -3.86 -9.89 11.72
C GLY A 60 -5.01 -9.17 11.03
N LEU A 61 -5.16 -7.88 11.36
CA LEU A 61 -6.28 -7.04 10.92
C LEU A 61 -6.46 -7.02 9.40
N ASP A 62 -5.36 -6.92 8.65
CA ASP A 62 -5.40 -6.84 7.19
C ASP A 62 -5.84 -8.17 6.56
N ILE A 63 -5.45 -9.29 7.19
CA ILE A 63 -5.86 -10.63 6.78
C ILE A 63 -7.35 -10.86 7.09
N ASP A 64 -7.81 -10.43 8.25
CA ASP A 64 -9.23 -10.53 8.64
C ASP A 64 -10.09 -9.67 7.71
N MET A 65 -9.64 -8.47 7.36
CA MET A 65 -10.31 -7.59 6.40
C MET A 65 -10.36 -8.21 5.00
N ALA A 66 -9.27 -8.83 4.54
CA ALA A 66 -9.23 -9.53 3.26
C ALA A 66 -10.26 -10.67 3.21
N ASN A 67 -10.32 -11.49 4.26
CA ASN A 67 -11.28 -12.59 4.37
C ASN A 67 -12.72 -12.07 4.47
N TYR A 68 -12.95 -10.98 5.20
CA TYR A 68 -14.26 -10.34 5.30
C TYR A 68 -14.76 -9.88 3.92
N ILE A 69 -13.92 -9.22 3.14
CA ILE A 69 -14.26 -8.76 1.78
C ILE A 69 -14.57 -9.94 0.86
N GLY A 70 -13.73 -10.98 0.86
CA GLY A 70 -13.99 -12.18 0.08
C GLY A 70 -15.32 -12.84 0.44
N GLY A 71 -15.61 -12.94 1.74
CA GLY A 71 -16.89 -13.45 2.24
C GLY A 71 -18.08 -12.61 1.80
N LYS A 72 -17.97 -11.28 1.78
CA LYS A 72 -19.04 -10.37 1.30
C LYS A 72 -19.25 -10.47 -0.21
N LEU A 73 -18.21 -10.68 -0.98
CA LEU A 73 -18.28 -10.88 -2.43
C LEU A 73 -18.69 -12.31 -2.81
N GLY A 74 -18.67 -13.26 -1.88
CA GLY A 74 -18.94 -14.68 -2.14
C GLY A 74 -17.87 -15.33 -3.02
N VAL A 75 -16.60 -14.92 -2.87
CA VAL A 75 -15.46 -15.41 -3.64
C VAL A 75 -14.35 -15.93 -2.72
N LYS A 76 -13.51 -16.81 -3.24
CA LYS A 76 -12.29 -17.26 -2.56
C LYS A 76 -11.28 -16.11 -2.50
N VAL A 77 -10.54 -15.99 -1.40
CA VAL A 77 -9.43 -15.06 -1.26
C VAL A 77 -8.11 -15.79 -1.51
N GLU A 78 -7.32 -15.28 -2.46
CA GLU A 78 -5.91 -15.61 -2.61
C GLU A 78 -5.09 -14.49 -1.95
N LEU A 79 -4.38 -14.81 -0.88
CA LEU A 79 -3.51 -13.85 -0.19
C LEU A 79 -2.16 -13.76 -0.92
N VAL A 80 -1.80 -12.57 -1.36
CA VAL A 80 -0.54 -12.28 -2.07
C VAL A 80 0.37 -11.49 -1.14
N VAL A 81 1.46 -12.10 -0.68
CA VAL A 81 2.40 -11.44 0.23
C VAL A 81 3.18 -10.34 -0.50
N VAL A 82 3.24 -9.15 0.10
CA VAL A 82 3.95 -7.99 -0.45
C VAL A 82 4.83 -7.31 0.58
N THR A 83 5.91 -6.68 0.11
CA THR A 83 6.68 -5.68 0.86
C THR A 83 6.07 -4.28 0.64
N SER A 84 6.46 -3.31 1.45
CA SER A 84 5.99 -1.93 1.33
C SER A 84 6.22 -1.32 -0.06
N ALA A 85 7.34 -1.65 -0.72
CA ALA A 85 7.68 -1.15 -2.04
C ALA A 85 6.85 -1.78 -3.18
N ASN A 86 6.39 -3.03 -2.99
CA ASN A 86 5.72 -3.79 -4.05
C ASN A 86 4.20 -3.59 -4.11
N ARG A 87 3.58 -2.95 -3.11
CA ARG A 87 2.12 -2.80 -2.99
C ARG A 87 1.49 -2.19 -4.25
N ILE A 88 1.92 -0.99 -4.63
CA ILE A 88 1.40 -0.30 -5.82
C ILE A 88 1.78 -1.01 -7.13
N PRO A 89 3.06 -1.41 -7.36
CA PRO A 89 3.40 -2.21 -8.54
C PRO A 89 2.56 -3.48 -8.74
N TYR A 90 2.21 -4.19 -7.66
CA TYR A 90 1.40 -5.41 -7.77
C TYR A 90 -0.05 -5.09 -8.20
N LEU A 91 -0.61 -3.99 -7.72
CA LEU A 91 -1.93 -3.54 -8.16
C LEU A 91 -1.91 -3.11 -9.64
N GLN A 92 -0.93 -2.30 -10.05
CA GLN A 92 -0.81 -1.80 -11.42
C GLN A 92 -0.54 -2.91 -12.44
N THR A 93 0.18 -3.96 -12.05
CA THR A 93 0.49 -5.11 -12.92
C THR A 93 -0.53 -6.25 -12.81
N LYS A 94 -1.64 -6.04 -12.08
CA LYS A 94 -2.70 -7.03 -11.85
C LYS A 94 -2.20 -8.34 -11.21
N LYS A 95 -1.11 -8.29 -10.47
CA LYS A 95 -0.68 -9.37 -9.59
C LYS A 95 -1.55 -9.46 -8.33
N ALA A 96 -2.19 -8.36 -7.96
CA ALA A 96 -3.23 -8.28 -6.97
C ALA A 96 -4.38 -7.41 -7.49
N ASP A 97 -5.60 -7.74 -7.11
CA ASP A 97 -6.81 -6.99 -7.44
C ASP A 97 -7.08 -5.89 -6.41
N LEU A 98 -6.64 -6.13 -5.17
CA LEU A 98 -6.81 -5.22 -4.04
C LEU A 98 -5.55 -5.25 -3.17
N VAL A 99 -5.22 -4.11 -2.55
CA VAL A 99 -4.15 -4.01 -1.54
C VAL A 99 -4.77 -3.67 -0.19
N ILE A 100 -4.57 -4.57 0.78
CA ILE A 100 -4.89 -4.38 2.19
C ILE A 100 -3.60 -4.63 2.97
N SER A 101 -2.79 -3.59 3.13
CA SER A 101 -1.42 -3.72 3.63
C SER A 101 -0.95 -2.41 4.26
N THR A 102 -1.77 -1.83 5.18
CA THR A 102 -1.47 -0.55 5.83
C THR A 102 -1.02 0.54 4.84
N LEU A 103 -1.56 0.55 3.63
CA LEU A 103 -1.18 1.47 2.57
C LEU A 103 -1.78 2.86 2.83
N GLY A 104 -1.01 3.72 3.48
CA GLY A 104 -1.43 5.09 3.78
C GLY A 104 -1.72 5.90 2.52
N LYS A 105 -2.86 6.60 2.53
CA LYS A 105 -3.29 7.50 1.46
C LYS A 105 -2.45 8.77 1.46
N ASN A 106 -1.96 9.19 0.30
CA ASN A 106 -1.32 10.50 0.09
C ASN A 106 -1.48 10.95 -1.37
N PRO A 107 -1.24 12.26 -1.68
CA PRO A 107 -1.45 12.80 -3.02
C PRO A 107 -0.62 12.14 -4.12
N GLU A 108 0.60 11.66 -3.82
CA GLU A 108 1.44 10.99 -4.82
C GLU A 108 0.85 9.63 -5.22
N ARG A 109 0.39 8.86 -4.24
CA ARG A 109 -0.24 7.55 -4.47
C ARG A 109 -1.60 7.67 -5.16
N GLU A 110 -2.40 8.70 -4.80
CA GLU A 110 -3.70 8.96 -5.44
C GLU A 110 -3.62 9.30 -6.93
N LYS A 111 -2.45 9.68 -7.45
CA LYS A 111 -2.24 9.90 -8.89
C LYS A 111 -2.24 8.60 -9.69
N VAL A 112 -2.02 7.47 -9.06
CA VAL A 112 -1.75 6.19 -9.74
C VAL A 112 -2.62 5.02 -9.28
N ILE A 113 -3.32 5.16 -8.16
CA ILE A 113 -4.28 4.18 -7.62
C ILE A 113 -5.44 4.88 -6.92
N ASP A 114 -6.58 4.20 -6.84
CA ASP A 114 -7.73 4.62 -6.06
C ASP A 114 -7.66 4.09 -4.62
N PHE A 115 -8.23 4.85 -3.69
CA PHE A 115 -8.35 4.46 -2.28
C PHE A 115 -9.82 4.38 -1.86
N THR A 116 -10.12 3.40 -1.04
CA THR A 116 -11.39 3.32 -0.29
C THR A 116 -11.41 4.33 0.86
N ALA A 117 -12.52 4.39 1.61
CA ALA A 117 -12.50 4.97 2.94
C ALA A 117 -11.49 4.24 3.84
N ALA A 118 -10.87 4.96 4.77
CA ALA A 118 -9.96 4.37 5.73
C ALA A 118 -10.70 3.37 6.65
N TYR A 119 -10.14 2.18 6.82
CA TYR A 119 -10.70 1.14 7.69
C TYR A 119 -10.03 1.06 9.06
N SER A 120 -8.87 1.71 9.23
CA SER A 120 -8.13 1.77 10.48
C SER A 120 -7.35 3.09 10.59
N PRO A 121 -7.24 3.69 11.78
CA PRO A 121 -6.29 4.76 12.02
C PRO A 121 -4.87 4.22 11.99
N PHE A 122 -3.92 5.05 11.54
CA PHE A 122 -2.51 4.71 11.54
C PHE A 122 -1.68 5.90 12.03
N PHE A 123 -0.87 5.67 13.05
CA PHE A 123 0.03 6.68 13.62
C PHE A 123 1.47 6.22 13.44
N GLN A 124 2.31 7.11 12.95
CA GLN A 124 3.71 6.86 12.70
C GLN A 124 4.58 7.85 13.48
N ALA A 125 5.76 7.40 13.89
CA ALA A 125 6.73 8.26 14.56
C ALA A 125 8.16 7.72 14.37
N VAL A 126 9.13 8.49 14.85
CA VAL A 126 10.50 8.03 15.05
C VAL A 126 10.66 7.63 16.51
N PHE A 127 11.11 6.42 16.73
CA PHE A 127 11.36 5.86 18.05
C PHE A 127 12.86 5.67 18.26
N GLY A 128 13.31 5.85 19.49
CA GLY A 128 14.68 5.61 19.91
C GLY A 128 14.71 4.90 21.27
N PRO A 129 15.89 4.45 21.72
CA PRO A 129 16.03 3.92 23.07
C PRO A 129 15.71 5.00 24.11
N LYS A 130 15.32 4.60 25.33
CA LYS A 130 14.82 5.49 26.40
C LYS A 130 15.78 6.66 26.76
N ASN A 131 17.05 6.50 26.51
CA ASN A 131 18.08 7.53 26.75
C ASN A 131 18.26 8.51 25.58
N VAL A 132 17.55 8.32 24.46
CA VAL A 132 17.56 9.21 23.29
C VAL A 132 16.24 9.96 23.23
N SER A 133 16.27 11.28 23.45
CA SER A 133 15.10 12.12 23.32
C SER A 133 15.00 12.64 21.90
N VAL A 134 13.90 12.36 21.21
CA VAL A 134 13.54 12.93 19.92
C VAL A 134 12.22 13.67 20.10
N LYS A 135 12.27 14.99 20.11
CA LYS A 135 11.08 15.88 20.27
C LYS A 135 10.62 16.47 18.95
N GLY A 136 11.49 16.46 17.94
CA GLY A 136 11.20 17.00 16.62
C GLY A 136 12.23 16.61 15.58
N ALA A 137 12.00 16.99 14.33
CA ALA A 137 12.85 16.63 13.20
C ALA A 137 14.31 17.08 13.39
N ALA A 138 14.56 18.24 14.00
CA ALA A 138 15.92 18.76 14.23
C ALA A 138 16.78 17.82 15.08
N ASP A 139 16.19 17.05 15.99
CA ASP A 139 16.88 16.12 16.88
C ASP A 139 17.42 14.88 16.12
N LEU A 140 17.02 14.70 14.87
CA LEU A 140 17.47 13.61 14.00
C LEU A 140 18.82 13.93 13.32
N ALA A 141 19.34 15.15 13.43
CA ALA A 141 20.65 15.52 12.88
C ALA A 141 21.75 14.62 13.45
N GLY A 142 22.57 14.05 12.56
CA GLY A 142 23.67 13.15 12.92
C GLY A 142 23.22 11.77 13.42
N LYS A 143 21.95 11.43 13.40
CA LYS A 143 21.45 10.10 13.79
C LYS A 143 21.26 9.19 12.58
N SER A 144 21.57 7.91 12.77
CA SER A 144 21.20 6.85 11.85
C SER A 144 19.80 6.32 12.19
N ILE A 145 18.94 6.23 11.18
CA ILE A 145 17.50 5.90 11.34
C ILE A 145 17.13 4.80 10.36
N SER A 146 16.64 3.68 10.86
CA SER A 146 16.08 2.65 9.98
C SER A 146 14.64 2.97 9.57
N VAL A 147 14.31 2.66 8.33
CA VAL A 147 12.95 2.78 7.81
C VAL A 147 12.72 1.74 6.71
N THR A 148 11.48 1.28 6.55
CA THR A 148 11.13 0.34 5.48
C THR A 148 10.93 1.11 4.17
N ARG A 149 11.66 0.71 3.13
CA ARG A 149 11.60 1.30 1.79
C ARG A 149 10.16 1.34 1.25
N GLY A 150 9.72 2.51 0.80
CA GLY A 150 8.38 2.70 0.22
C GLY A 150 7.22 2.69 1.22
N ALA A 151 7.50 2.61 2.51
CA ALA A 151 6.52 2.86 3.57
C ALA A 151 6.13 4.35 3.62
N ILE A 152 5.03 4.67 4.29
CA ILE A 152 4.62 6.07 4.46
C ILE A 152 5.65 6.82 5.34
N GLU A 153 6.23 6.14 6.32
CA GLU A 153 7.29 6.65 7.19
C GLU A 153 8.53 7.05 6.40
N ASP A 154 8.92 6.26 5.38
CA ASP A 154 10.04 6.61 4.50
C ASP A 154 9.76 7.90 3.73
N MET A 155 8.56 8.03 3.18
CA MET A 155 8.16 9.21 2.41
C MET A 155 8.12 10.46 3.30
N GLU A 156 7.52 10.38 4.48
CA GLU A 156 7.40 11.52 5.39
C GLU A 156 8.74 11.88 6.05
N LEU A 157 9.49 10.89 6.53
CA LEU A 157 10.82 11.12 7.10
C LEU A 157 11.76 11.81 6.08
N THR A 158 11.72 11.39 4.82
CA THR A 158 12.53 11.99 3.76
C THR A 158 12.23 13.47 3.55
N LYS A 159 10.98 13.91 3.75
CA LYS A 159 10.59 15.31 3.61
C LYS A 159 11.08 16.20 4.75
N ILE A 160 11.13 15.66 5.99
CA ILE A 160 11.39 16.43 7.20
C ILE A 160 12.77 16.23 7.79
N ALA A 161 13.51 15.22 7.34
CA ALA A 161 14.84 14.91 7.88
C ALA A 161 15.82 16.07 7.69
N PRO A 162 16.52 16.51 8.75
CA PRO A 162 17.48 17.59 8.65
C PRO A 162 18.75 17.12 7.91
N ALA A 163 19.55 18.07 7.46
CA ALA A 163 20.88 17.78 6.92
C ALA A 163 21.71 16.99 7.95
N GLY A 164 22.37 15.92 7.49
CA GLY A 164 23.16 15.03 8.33
C GLY A 164 22.40 13.89 9.00
N ALA A 165 21.08 13.77 8.85
CA ALA A 165 20.35 12.56 9.20
C ALA A 165 20.71 11.43 8.20
N ASP A 166 21.07 10.26 8.72
CA ASP A 166 21.43 9.08 7.92
C ASP A 166 20.24 8.11 7.87
N ILE A 167 19.40 8.22 6.82
CA ILE A 167 18.23 7.37 6.64
C ILE A 167 18.63 6.06 5.95
N LYS A 168 18.64 4.96 6.72
CA LYS A 168 18.92 3.60 6.24
C LYS A 168 17.62 2.87 5.88
N ARG A 169 17.46 2.61 4.59
CA ARG A 169 16.27 1.96 4.03
C ARG A 169 16.47 0.48 3.90
N PHE A 170 15.60 -0.29 4.53
CA PHE A 170 15.57 -1.75 4.46
C PHE A 170 14.41 -2.22 3.58
N GLU A 171 14.50 -3.42 3.02
CA GLU A 171 13.51 -3.92 2.04
C GLU A 171 12.19 -4.35 2.70
N ASP A 172 12.23 -4.79 3.96
CA ASP A 172 11.07 -5.24 4.73
C ASP A 172 11.09 -4.73 6.18
N ASN A 173 9.97 -4.94 6.89
CA ASN A 173 9.83 -4.45 8.25
C ASN A 173 10.68 -5.26 9.25
N ASN A 174 10.87 -6.55 9.02
CA ASN A 174 11.71 -7.38 9.90
C ASN A 174 13.15 -6.90 9.88
N ALA A 175 13.71 -6.62 8.70
CA ALA A 175 15.07 -6.06 8.57
C ALA A 175 15.17 -4.66 9.20
N THR A 176 14.15 -3.82 9.02
CA THR A 176 14.06 -2.47 9.60
C THR A 176 14.10 -2.52 11.13
N VAL A 177 13.28 -3.39 11.75
CA VAL A 177 13.23 -3.58 13.20
C VAL A 177 14.53 -4.22 13.71
N SER A 178 15.04 -5.24 13.02
CA SER A 178 16.28 -5.94 13.42
C SER A 178 17.46 -5.00 13.45
N ALA A 179 17.59 -4.08 12.49
CA ALA A 179 18.66 -3.08 12.46
C ALA A 179 18.61 -2.15 13.69
N PHE A 180 17.43 -1.79 14.16
CA PHE A 180 17.24 -0.97 15.36
C PHE A 180 17.55 -1.78 16.63
N VAL A 181 16.95 -2.97 16.77
CA VAL A 181 17.11 -3.81 17.97
C VAL A 181 18.56 -4.26 18.16
N SER A 182 19.27 -4.54 17.08
CA SER A 182 20.71 -4.90 17.13
C SER A 182 21.65 -3.72 17.39
N GLY A 183 21.14 -2.48 17.43
CA GLY A 183 21.96 -1.28 17.61
C GLY A 183 22.74 -0.85 16.36
N GLN A 184 22.43 -1.42 15.19
CA GLN A 184 23.01 -0.99 13.91
C GLN A 184 22.62 0.44 13.55
N VAL A 185 21.47 0.90 14.01
CA VAL A 185 20.97 2.27 13.89
C VAL A 185 20.53 2.81 15.24
N GLN A 186 20.47 4.13 15.38
CA GLN A 186 20.15 4.82 16.64
C GLN A 186 18.64 5.05 16.83
N ALA A 187 17.87 5.00 15.76
CA ALA A 187 16.42 5.20 15.80
C ALA A 187 15.74 4.38 14.69
N ILE A 188 14.42 4.24 14.80
CA ILE A 188 13.57 3.58 13.82
C ILE A 188 12.36 4.48 13.52
N ALA A 189 12.02 4.63 12.24
CA ALA A 189 10.75 5.23 11.80
C ALA A 189 9.78 4.11 11.42
N THR A 190 8.68 3.99 12.16
CA THR A 190 7.68 2.93 11.98
C THR A 190 6.33 3.32 12.57
N GLY A 191 5.31 2.48 12.39
CA GLY A 191 4.01 2.65 13.02
C GLY A 191 4.06 2.49 14.54
N ALA A 192 3.30 3.32 15.26
CA ALA A 192 3.28 3.31 16.73
C ALA A 192 2.77 1.99 17.34
N SER A 193 2.07 1.17 16.56
CA SER A 193 1.61 -0.16 16.98
C SER A 193 2.66 -1.25 16.84
N VAL A 194 3.79 -0.96 16.18
CA VAL A 194 4.88 -1.90 15.92
C VAL A 194 6.08 -1.64 16.85
N ALA A 195 6.24 -0.39 17.33
CA ALA A 195 7.29 0.04 18.29
C ALA A 195 6.92 -0.30 19.76
#